data_989d80a28a00d0edb9fcd182dc433e1f
#
_entry.id   989d80a28a00d0edb9fcd182dc433e1f
#
_cell.length_a   1.000
_cell.length_b   1.000
_cell.length_c   1.000
_cell.angle_alpha   90.00
_cell.angle_beta   90.00
_cell.angle_gamma   90.00
#
_symmetry.space_group_name_H-M   'P 1'
#
loop_
_entity.id
_entity.type
_entity.pdbx_description
1 polymer ?
#
loop_
_entity_poly.entity_id
_entity_poly.type
_entity_poly.pdbx_seq_one_letter_code
_entity_poly.pdbx_strand_id
1 'polypeptide(L)'
;MDCFWESPERKFAVEVDEKEIKVREELPGNNCGGCGYPGCDGLAAAIAKGEAPVNACPVGGAAVAAKVAAIMGQEAGEAVRMTAFVKCAGDCERAAQSYEYSGVKDCKMAAMMQNGGSKACSYGCLGYGSCVKACSFDAIHIVNGIAVVDKEKCKACGKCVAECPKKSH
;
A
#
# COMPACT_ATOMS: atom_id res chain seq x y z
N MET A 1 -7.96 50.60 -30.80
CA MET A 1 -7.86 49.16 -31.01
C MET A 1 -7.12 48.58 -29.84
N ASP A 2 -7.79 48.39 -28.72
CA ASP A 2 -7.21 47.86 -27.50
C ASP A 2 -7.26 46.34 -27.59
N CYS A 3 -6.05 45.73 -27.78
CA CYS A 3 -5.88 44.30 -27.67
C CYS A 3 -6.07 43.90 -26.21
N PHE A 4 -7.28 43.44 -25.91
CA PHE A 4 -7.60 42.84 -24.63
C PHE A 4 -6.94 41.47 -24.53
N TRP A 5 -5.70 41.48 -24.06
CA TRP A 5 -5.01 40.24 -23.70
C TRP A 5 -5.48 39.82 -22.30
N GLU A 6 -6.61 39.12 -22.23
CA GLU A 6 -7.00 38.42 -21.01
C GLU A 6 -5.99 37.30 -20.74
N SER A 7 -5.22 37.45 -19.66
CA SER A 7 -4.24 36.45 -19.22
C SER A 7 -4.89 35.09 -19.02
N PRO A 8 -4.39 34.02 -19.65
CA PRO A 8 -4.93 32.65 -19.52
C PRO A 8 -4.83 32.11 -18.10
N GLU A 9 -4.10 32.76 -17.21
CA GLU A 9 -3.88 32.35 -15.82
C GLU A 9 -5.16 32.24 -14.99
N ARG A 10 -6.20 33.01 -15.30
CA ARG A 10 -7.48 32.93 -14.57
C ARG A 10 -8.35 31.73 -14.96
N LYS A 11 -8.14 31.14 -16.15
CA LYS A 11 -8.95 29.99 -16.63
C LYS A 11 -8.43 28.65 -16.11
N PHE A 12 -7.23 28.60 -15.56
CA PHE A 12 -6.58 27.37 -15.05
C PHE A 12 -6.25 27.47 -13.56
N ALA A 13 -6.75 28.48 -12.84
CA ALA A 13 -6.63 28.53 -11.40
C ALA A 13 -7.49 27.41 -10.78
N VAL A 14 -6.84 26.37 -10.29
CA VAL A 14 -7.51 25.36 -9.44
C VAL A 14 -7.69 26.02 -8.08
N GLU A 15 -8.94 26.27 -7.69
CA GLU A 15 -9.24 26.70 -6.32
C GLU A 15 -8.98 25.52 -5.39
N VAL A 16 -7.83 25.53 -4.74
CA VAL A 16 -7.48 24.53 -3.72
C VAL A 16 -8.12 24.99 -2.41
N ASP A 17 -8.98 24.17 -1.83
CA ASP A 17 -9.61 24.45 -0.54
C ASP A 17 -8.52 24.52 0.55
N GLU A 18 -8.55 25.56 1.39
CA GLU A 18 -7.62 25.69 2.53
C GLU A 18 -7.62 24.46 3.45
N LYS A 19 -8.75 23.77 3.54
CA LYS A 19 -8.86 22.52 4.28
C LYS A 19 -8.06 21.40 3.62
N GLU A 20 -8.06 21.33 2.28
CA GLU A 20 -7.28 20.34 1.53
C GLU A 20 -5.78 20.51 1.80
N ILE A 21 -5.27 21.75 1.79
CA ILE A 21 -3.86 22.05 2.08
C ILE A 21 -3.51 21.61 3.51
N LYS A 22 -4.31 21.97 4.51
CA LYS A 22 -4.07 21.61 5.91
C LYS A 22 -4.12 20.10 6.13
N VAL A 23 -5.09 19.41 5.53
CA VAL A 23 -5.19 17.94 5.57
C VAL A 23 -3.97 17.31 4.91
N ARG A 24 -3.50 17.87 3.77
CA ARG A 24 -2.34 17.36 3.05
C ARG A 24 -1.05 17.46 3.86
N GLU A 25 -0.86 18.53 4.62
CA GLU A 25 0.29 18.74 5.51
C GLU A 25 0.36 17.72 6.63
N GLU A 26 -0.78 17.28 7.17
CA GLU A 26 -0.84 16.26 8.23
C GLU A 26 -0.70 14.83 7.71
N LEU A 27 -0.90 14.60 6.42
CA LEU A 27 -0.72 13.27 5.82
C LEU A 27 0.77 12.93 5.67
N PRO A 28 1.15 11.64 5.83
CA PRO A 28 2.57 11.22 5.87
C PRO A 28 3.35 11.41 4.56
N GLY A 29 2.73 11.79 3.46
CA GLY A 29 3.40 12.09 2.19
C GLY A 29 3.96 10.91 1.42
N ASN A 30 3.76 9.69 1.87
CA ASN A 30 4.34 8.47 1.27
C ASN A 30 3.75 8.10 -0.10
N ASN A 31 2.65 8.70 -0.51
CA ASN A 31 1.95 8.45 -1.79
C ASN A 31 1.81 6.94 -2.12
N CYS A 32 1.60 6.12 -1.07
CA CYS A 32 1.64 4.66 -1.19
C CYS A 32 0.40 4.06 -1.87
N GLY A 33 -0.71 4.80 -2.00
CA GLY A 33 -1.97 4.32 -2.56
C GLY A 33 -2.73 3.31 -1.68
N GLY A 34 -2.25 3.02 -0.46
CA GLY A 34 -2.87 2.04 0.43
C GLY A 34 -4.28 2.42 0.92
N CYS A 35 -4.64 3.68 0.82
CA CYS A 35 -5.99 4.19 1.08
C CYS A 35 -6.95 4.05 -0.11
N GLY A 36 -6.49 3.60 -1.28
CA GLY A 36 -7.27 3.49 -2.51
C GLY A 36 -7.30 4.77 -3.36
N TYR A 37 -6.67 5.85 -2.90
CA TYR A 37 -6.58 7.12 -3.63
C TYR A 37 -5.23 7.28 -4.35
N PRO A 38 -5.17 8.08 -5.45
CA PRO A 38 -3.93 8.29 -6.20
C PRO A 38 -2.98 9.25 -5.45
N GLY A 39 -2.38 8.76 -4.37
CA GLY A 39 -1.47 9.54 -3.54
C GLY A 39 -2.14 10.28 -2.38
N CYS A 40 -1.33 11.00 -1.60
CA CYS A 40 -1.81 11.75 -0.44
C CYS A 40 -2.60 13.00 -0.86
N ASP A 41 -2.31 13.57 -2.02
CA ASP A 41 -3.04 14.72 -2.56
C ASP A 41 -4.49 14.34 -2.90
N GLY A 42 -4.68 13.21 -3.59
CA GLY A 42 -6.01 12.68 -3.91
C GLY A 42 -6.82 12.32 -2.65
N LEU A 43 -6.15 11.81 -1.61
CA LEU A 43 -6.82 11.55 -0.34
C LEU A 43 -7.20 12.85 0.38
N ALA A 44 -6.31 13.86 0.39
CA ALA A 44 -6.60 15.15 1.01
C ALA A 44 -7.81 15.84 0.37
N ALA A 45 -7.87 15.85 -0.96
CA ALA A 45 -9.01 16.38 -1.71
C ALA A 45 -10.32 15.63 -1.39
N ALA A 46 -10.28 14.29 -1.32
CA ALA A 46 -11.45 13.48 -1.00
C ALA A 46 -11.93 13.70 0.45
N ILE A 47 -11.03 13.87 1.41
CA ILE A 47 -11.38 14.18 2.80
C ILE A 47 -11.98 15.60 2.89
N ALA A 48 -11.38 16.60 2.23
CA ALA A 48 -11.88 17.97 2.23
C ALA A 48 -13.29 18.06 1.68
N LYS A 49 -13.61 17.27 0.65
CA LYS A 49 -14.96 17.15 0.06
C LYS A 49 -15.93 16.28 0.87
N GLY A 50 -15.45 15.57 1.89
CA GLY A 50 -16.27 14.63 2.67
C GLY A 50 -16.54 13.29 1.99
N GLU A 51 -15.84 12.97 0.90
CA GLU A 51 -15.94 11.70 0.16
C GLU A 51 -15.15 10.56 0.82
N ALA A 52 -14.15 10.90 1.65
CA ALA A 52 -13.35 9.94 2.38
C ALA A 52 -13.41 10.20 3.90
N PRO A 53 -13.41 9.15 4.72
CA PRO A 53 -13.37 9.31 6.17
C PRO A 53 -12.01 9.84 6.64
N VAL A 54 -12.00 10.57 7.75
CA VAL A 54 -10.78 11.19 8.33
C VAL A 54 -9.71 10.17 8.75
N ASN A 55 -10.08 8.92 8.96
CA ASN A 55 -9.20 7.79 9.31
C ASN A 55 -8.80 6.91 8.11
N ALA A 56 -9.03 7.36 6.87
CA ALA A 56 -8.78 6.56 5.66
C ALA A 56 -7.29 6.24 5.42
N CYS A 57 -6.34 6.97 6.03
CA CYS A 57 -4.91 6.74 5.83
C CYS A 57 -4.38 5.61 6.73
N PRO A 58 -4.06 4.40 6.19
CA PRO A 58 -3.55 3.29 7.01
C PRO A 58 -2.13 3.55 7.54
N VAL A 59 -1.35 4.35 6.83
CA VAL A 59 0.04 4.67 7.21
C VAL A 59 0.10 5.68 8.35
N GLY A 60 -0.81 6.66 8.34
CA GLY A 60 -0.89 7.70 9.38
C GLY A 60 -1.43 7.21 10.71
N GLY A 61 -2.26 6.16 10.67
CA GLY A 61 -2.87 5.57 11.86
C GLY A 61 -3.72 6.56 12.66
N ALA A 62 -3.92 6.26 13.95
CA ALA A 62 -4.77 7.05 14.84
C ALA A 62 -4.27 8.50 15.06
N ALA A 63 -2.95 8.71 15.08
CA ALA A 63 -2.36 10.03 15.32
C ALA A 63 -2.68 11.03 14.19
N VAL A 64 -2.56 10.60 12.94
CA VAL A 64 -2.92 11.42 11.78
C VAL A 64 -4.44 11.58 11.68
N ALA A 65 -5.19 10.50 11.92
CA ALA A 65 -6.65 10.55 11.92
C ALA A 65 -7.20 11.59 12.92
N ALA A 66 -6.63 11.68 14.13
CA ALA A 66 -7.04 12.68 15.14
C ALA A 66 -6.77 14.11 14.68
N LYS A 67 -5.62 14.38 14.04
CA LYS A 67 -5.29 15.71 13.53
C LYS A 67 -6.18 16.12 12.37
N VAL A 68 -6.39 15.21 11.42
CA VAL A 68 -7.29 15.43 10.27
C VAL A 68 -8.73 15.65 10.76
N ALA A 69 -9.18 14.89 11.76
CA ALA A 69 -10.50 15.06 12.38
C ALA A 69 -10.66 16.44 13.01
N ALA A 70 -9.63 16.95 13.69
CA ALA A 70 -9.64 18.29 14.27
C ALA A 70 -9.77 19.39 13.18
N ILE A 71 -9.10 19.23 12.03
CA ILE A 71 -9.19 20.15 10.90
C ILE A 71 -10.60 20.13 10.29
N MET A 72 -11.19 18.93 10.17
CA MET A 72 -12.52 18.75 9.57
C MET A 72 -13.66 18.99 10.56
N GLY A 73 -13.39 19.16 11.85
CA GLY A 73 -14.40 19.31 12.90
C GLY A 73 -15.24 18.03 13.12
N GLN A 74 -14.64 16.86 12.89
CA GLN A 74 -15.27 15.55 13.06
C GLN A 74 -14.57 14.77 14.17
N GLU A 75 -15.23 13.75 14.73
CA GLU A 75 -14.58 12.82 15.64
C GLU A 75 -13.79 11.78 14.86
N ALA A 76 -12.53 11.55 15.26
CA ALA A 76 -11.73 10.45 14.74
C ALA A 76 -12.32 9.13 15.25
N GLY A 77 -12.89 8.31 14.37
CA GLY A 77 -13.31 6.95 14.72
C GLY A 77 -12.13 6.09 15.18
N GLU A 78 -12.40 5.00 15.89
CA GLU A 78 -11.36 4.06 16.32
C GLU A 78 -10.58 3.52 15.13
N ALA A 79 -9.28 3.75 15.10
CA ALA A 79 -8.39 3.19 14.11
C ALA A 79 -7.85 1.83 14.60
N VAL A 80 -8.35 0.74 14.06
CA VAL A 80 -7.82 -0.59 14.32
C VAL A 80 -6.50 -0.76 13.58
N ARG A 81 -5.42 -1.07 14.32
CA ARG A 81 -4.12 -1.35 13.71
C ARG A 81 -4.17 -2.66 12.92
N MET A 82 -4.04 -2.55 11.62
CA MET A 82 -3.95 -3.70 10.71
C MET A 82 -2.49 -3.97 10.35
N THR A 83 -2.16 -5.24 10.12
CA THR A 83 -0.85 -5.67 9.62
C THR A 83 -1.03 -6.76 8.58
N ALA A 84 -0.10 -6.85 7.62
CA ALA A 84 -0.07 -7.98 6.71
C ALA A 84 0.28 -9.27 7.47
N PHE A 85 -0.34 -10.37 7.08
CA PHE A 85 -0.09 -11.68 7.66
C PHE A 85 0.13 -12.71 6.55
N VAL A 86 1.24 -13.44 6.61
CA VAL A 86 1.54 -14.51 5.63
C VAL A 86 0.92 -15.83 6.10
N LYS A 87 -0.04 -16.35 5.34
CA LYS A 87 -0.79 -17.57 5.64
C LYS A 87 -0.03 -18.88 5.36
N CYS A 88 1.24 -18.79 4.98
CA CYS A 88 2.05 -19.94 4.61
C CYS A 88 3.10 -20.24 5.68
N ALA A 89 3.16 -21.47 6.14
CA ALA A 89 4.21 -22.02 7.02
C ALA A 89 5.12 -23.03 6.29
N GLY A 90 4.99 -23.16 4.96
CA GLY A 90 5.79 -24.10 4.16
C GLY A 90 7.16 -23.52 3.79
N ASP A 91 8.08 -23.54 4.73
CA ASP A 91 9.49 -23.19 4.55
C ASP A 91 10.27 -24.26 3.77
N CYS A 92 11.59 -24.09 3.61
CA CYS A 92 12.44 -25.02 2.90
C CYS A 92 12.57 -26.39 3.56
N GLU A 93 12.24 -26.52 4.85
CA GLU A 93 12.29 -27.78 5.60
C GLU A 93 10.97 -28.53 5.55
N ARG A 94 9.84 -27.82 5.52
CA ARG A 94 8.50 -28.40 5.60
C ARG A 94 7.84 -28.62 4.25
N ALA A 95 8.19 -27.81 3.24
CA ALA A 95 7.60 -27.89 1.92
C ALA A 95 8.50 -28.65 0.95
N ALA A 96 8.03 -29.80 0.46
CA ALA A 96 8.71 -30.55 -0.57
C ALA A 96 8.82 -29.72 -1.88
N GLN A 97 9.94 -29.85 -2.58
CA GLN A 97 10.14 -29.30 -3.92
C GLN A 97 9.77 -30.38 -4.95
N SER A 98 8.94 -30.03 -5.94
CA SER A 98 8.58 -30.94 -7.03
C SER A 98 9.59 -30.94 -8.16
N TYR A 99 10.31 -29.84 -8.34
CA TYR A 99 11.39 -29.67 -9.32
C TYR A 99 12.28 -28.50 -8.95
N GLU A 100 13.47 -28.42 -9.52
CA GLU A 100 14.38 -27.31 -9.37
C GLU A 100 14.03 -26.20 -10.37
N TYR A 101 13.81 -24.99 -9.86
CA TYR A 101 13.49 -23.84 -10.68
C TYR A 101 14.76 -23.03 -11.01
N SER A 102 15.16 -23.03 -12.28
CA SER A 102 16.34 -22.33 -12.79
C SER A 102 16.02 -21.00 -13.51
N GLY A 103 14.81 -20.49 -13.38
CA GLY A 103 14.37 -19.24 -14.02
C GLY A 103 14.66 -17.98 -13.21
N VAL A 104 14.07 -16.88 -13.66
CA VAL A 104 14.14 -15.58 -12.97
C VAL A 104 13.52 -15.69 -11.56
N LYS A 105 14.29 -15.29 -10.53
CA LYS A 105 13.82 -15.29 -9.14
C LYS A 105 12.81 -14.18 -8.88
N ASP A 106 11.62 -14.39 -9.41
CA ASP A 106 10.45 -13.53 -9.27
C ASP A 106 9.21 -14.40 -9.07
N CYS A 107 8.32 -14.00 -8.13
CA CYS A 107 7.17 -14.81 -7.78
C CYS A 107 6.14 -14.90 -8.91
N LYS A 108 5.96 -13.83 -9.71
CA LYS A 108 5.00 -13.83 -10.82
C LYS A 108 5.46 -14.76 -11.93
N MET A 109 6.76 -14.69 -12.28
CA MET A 109 7.35 -15.57 -13.31
C MET A 109 7.33 -17.02 -12.86
N ALA A 110 7.71 -17.31 -11.63
CA ALA A 110 7.68 -18.67 -11.10
C ALA A 110 6.26 -19.24 -10.95
N ALA A 111 5.27 -18.40 -10.69
CA ALA A 111 3.87 -18.83 -10.59
C ALA A 111 3.26 -19.25 -11.93
N MET A 112 3.86 -18.85 -13.07
CA MET A 112 3.44 -19.29 -14.41
C MET A 112 3.94 -20.70 -14.77
N MET A 113 4.87 -21.24 -13.99
CA MET A 113 5.41 -22.57 -14.22
C MET A 113 4.44 -23.67 -13.77
N GLN A 114 4.78 -24.91 -14.12
CA GLN A 114 4.01 -26.10 -13.78
C GLN A 114 3.65 -26.13 -12.30
N ASN A 115 2.43 -26.51 -11.95
CA ASN A 115 1.89 -26.49 -10.59
C ASN A 115 1.91 -25.12 -9.89
N GLY A 116 2.11 -24.02 -10.65
CA GLY A 116 2.19 -22.68 -10.09
C GLY A 116 3.47 -22.41 -9.30
N GLY A 117 4.55 -23.16 -9.55
CA GLY A 117 5.86 -23.00 -8.93
C GLY A 117 6.50 -24.32 -8.47
N SER A 118 7.76 -24.26 -8.05
CA SER A 118 8.55 -25.44 -7.71
C SER A 118 8.14 -26.17 -6.43
N LYS A 119 7.44 -25.53 -5.52
CA LYS A 119 6.93 -26.20 -4.31
C LYS A 119 5.77 -27.14 -4.63
N ALA A 120 5.69 -28.26 -3.95
CA ALA A 120 4.61 -29.25 -4.09
C ALA A 120 3.23 -28.65 -3.76
N CYS A 121 3.18 -27.64 -2.88
CA CYS A 121 1.98 -26.90 -2.55
C CYS A 121 1.73 -25.79 -3.58
N SER A 122 0.68 -25.90 -4.38
CA SER A 122 0.30 -24.92 -5.40
C SER A 122 -0.14 -23.56 -4.83
N TYR A 123 -0.49 -23.49 -3.57
CA TYR A 123 -0.93 -22.26 -2.86
C TYR A 123 0.17 -21.61 -2.03
N GLY A 124 1.26 -22.31 -1.77
CA GLY A 124 2.33 -21.89 -0.87
C GLY A 124 3.11 -20.68 -1.36
N CYS A 125 3.70 -19.94 -0.42
CA CYS A 125 4.64 -18.87 -0.73
C CYS A 125 5.85 -19.41 -1.50
N LEU A 126 6.19 -18.77 -2.62
CA LEU A 126 7.32 -19.20 -3.48
C LEU A 126 8.70 -18.76 -2.95
N GLY A 127 8.74 -17.73 -2.09
CA GLY A 127 9.96 -17.29 -1.43
C GLY A 127 10.91 -16.45 -2.29
N TYR A 128 10.51 -15.99 -3.50
CA TYR A 128 11.40 -15.20 -4.38
C TYR A 128 11.37 -13.68 -4.09
N GLY A 129 10.61 -13.21 -3.12
CA GLY A 129 10.73 -11.85 -2.59
C GLY A 129 10.08 -10.75 -3.42
N SER A 130 9.14 -11.01 -4.34
CA SER A 130 8.43 -9.94 -5.06
C SER A 130 7.70 -9.02 -4.10
N CYS A 131 7.09 -9.53 -3.01
CA CYS A 131 6.48 -8.75 -1.95
C CYS A 131 7.49 -7.91 -1.14
N VAL A 132 8.73 -8.37 -1.00
CA VAL A 132 9.83 -7.60 -0.36
C VAL A 132 10.18 -6.38 -1.19
N LYS A 133 10.33 -6.56 -2.52
CA LYS A 133 10.62 -5.46 -3.46
C LYS A 133 9.49 -4.42 -3.49
N ALA A 134 8.24 -4.85 -3.32
CA ALA A 134 7.09 -3.96 -3.29
C ALA A 134 6.91 -3.21 -1.96
N CYS A 135 7.57 -3.65 -0.89
CA CYS A 135 7.44 -3.06 0.43
C CYS A 135 8.30 -1.79 0.57
N SER A 136 7.65 -0.63 0.68
CA SER A 136 8.33 0.66 0.88
C SER A 136 8.77 0.90 2.34
N PHE A 137 8.42 0.01 3.26
CA PHE A 137 8.63 0.18 4.71
C PHE A 137 9.64 -0.82 5.30
N ASP A 138 10.30 -1.61 4.45
CA ASP A 138 11.23 -2.66 4.88
C ASP A 138 10.62 -3.58 5.97
N ALA A 139 9.35 -3.90 5.81
CA ALA A 139 8.59 -4.68 6.78
C ALA A 139 8.45 -6.16 6.39
N ILE A 140 9.04 -6.61 5.27
CA ILE A 140 8.90 -7.98 4.79
C ILE A 140 10.28 -8.51 4.39
N HIS A 141 10.61 -9.68 4.87
CA HIS A 141 11.86 -10.37 4.56
C HIS A 141 11.59 -11.82 4.15
N ILE A 142 12.50 -12.42 3.39
CA ILE A 142 12.45 -13.86 3.13
C ILE A 142 13.32 -14.57 4.15
N VAL A 143 12.68 -15.42 4.94
CA VAL A 143 13.35 -16.27 5.94
C VAL A 143 13.02 -17.71 5.61
N ASN A 144 14.03 -18.54 5.47
CA ASN A 144 13.88 -19.97 5.18
C ASN A 144 12.90 -20.28 4.02
N GLY A 145 12.95 -19.47 2.94
CA GLY A 145 12.13 -19.68 1.73
C GLY A 145 10.67 -19.29 1.83
N ILE A 146 10.27 -18.53 2.86
CA ILE A 146 8.93 -17.90 2.97
C ILE A 146 9.04 -16.44 3.35
N ALA A 147 8.02 -15.67 3.02
CA ALA A 147 7.93 -14.27 3.44
C ALA A 147 7.53 -14.20 4.93
N VAL A 148 8.21 -13.35 5.68
CA VAL A 148 7.94 -13.05 7.08
C VAL A 148 7.72 -11.55 7.21
N VAL A 149 6.68 -11.14 7.94
CA VAL A 149 6.29 -9.74 8.12
C VAL A 149 6.70 -9.26 9.51
N ASP A 150 7.46 -8.17 9.55
CA ASP A 150 7.69 -7.40 10.77
C ASP A 150 6.45 -6.55 11.06
N LYS A 151 5.73 -6.91 12.10
CA LYS A 151 4.47 -6.26 12.49
C LYS A 151 4.67 -4.81 12.97
N GLU A 152 5.84 -4.48 13.52
CA GLU A 152 6.12 -3.13 14.00
C GLU A 152 6.35 -2.14 12.85
N LYS A 153 7.07 -2.58 11.82
CA LYS A 153 7.34 -1.80 10.62
C LYS A 153 6.14 -1.75 9.65
N CYS A 154 5.26 -2.76 9.70
CA CYS A 154 4.15 -2.89 8.76
C CYS A 154 3.12 -1.77 8.93
N LYS A 155 2.78 -1.09 7.83
CA LYS A 155 1.78 0.00 7.76
C LYS A 155 0.49 -0.42 7.04
N ALA A 156 0.27 -1.71 6.81
CA ALA A 156 -0.94 -2.26 6.17
C ALA A 156 -1.31 -1.61 4.81
N CYS A 157 -0.32 -1.14 4.05
CA CYS A 157 -0.56 -0.44 2.77
C CYS A 157 -1.06 -1.35 1.62
N GLY A 158 -1.10 -2.67 1.80
CA GLY A 158 -1.64 -3.63 0.84
C GLY A 158 -0.76 -3.96 -0.37
N LYS A 159 0.35 -3.26 -0.63
CA LYS A 159 1.21 -3.48 -1.80
C LYS A 159 1.71 -4.93 -1.92
N CYS A 160 2.10 -5.55 -0.81
CA CYS A 160 2.55 -6.94 -0.79
C CYS A 160 1.45 -7.93 -1.17
N VAL A 161 0.20 -7.63 -0.78
CA VAL A 161 -0.98 -8.44 -1.13
C VAL A 161 -1.25 -8.37 -2.63
N ALA A 162 -1.22 -7.15 -3.20
CA ALA A 162 -1.42 -6.92 -4.64
C ALA A 162 -0.32 -7.56 -5.49
N GLU A 163 0.93 -7.56 -5.00
CA GLU A 163 2.08 -8.11 -5.71
C GLU A 163 2.15 -9.63 -5.66
N CYS A 164 1.49 -10.27 -4.67
CA CYS A 164 1.59 -11.71 -4.45
C CYS A 164 0.71 -12.51 -5.42
N PRO A 165 1.29 -13.32 -6.35
CA PRO A 165 0.50 -14.14 -7.28
C PRO A 165 -0.25 -15.28 -6.57
N LYS A 166 0.24 -15.70 -5.40
CA LYS A 166 -0.37 -16.77 -4.58
C LYS A 166 -1.39 -16.25 -3.58
N LYS A 167 -1.53 -14.93 -3.42
CA LYS A 167 -2.41 -14.30 -2.42
C LYS A 167 -2.22 -14.88 -1.00
N SER A 168 -0.96 -15.18 -0.66
CA SER A 168 -0.58 -15.82 0.62
C SER A 168 -0.52 -14.82 1.78
N HIS A 169 -0.82 -13.55 1.54
CA HIS A 169 -0.87 -12.48 2.55
C HIS A 169 -2.29 -12.21 3.00
#